data_3b22f3463b3dcf1ade5bdeb933ba86ae
#
_entry.id   3b22f3463b3dcf1ade5bdeb933ba86ae
#
_cell.length_a   1.000
_cell.length_b   1.000
_cell.length_c   1.000
_cell.angle_alpha   90.00
_cell.angle_beta   90.00
_cell.angle_gamma   90.00
#
_symmetry.space_group_name_H-M   'P 1'
#
loop_
_entity.id
_entity.type
_entity.pdbx_description
1 polymer ?
#
loop_
_entity_poly.entity_id
_entity_poly.type
_entity_poly.pdbx_seq_one_letter_code
_entity_poly.pdbx_strand_id
1 'polypeptide(L)'
;MKGSYLQLTDLVEKISHLESIAGIMHWDSRTKIPEGVMPYRSEELALLQDLSHKIMSSKRFGELLENVQTANLGKWEKKNLRLIRKGRDSILSVDSKLSEALTKASMECGTVWVEARKRKSFKHILPSFKNLVSLVKDTADARANYFHTDTYTALL
;
A
#
# COMPACT_ATOMS: atom_id res chain seq x y z
N MET A 1 9.66 -28.96 -7.63
CA MET A 1 10.42 -27.81 -7.04
C MET A 1 10.29 -26.46 -7.77
N LYS A 2 9.81 -26.42 -9.02
CA LYS A 2 9.17 -25.21 -9.59
C LYS A 2 7.87 -24.82 -8.82
N GLY A 3 7.37 -25.70 -7.96
CA GLY A 3 6.09 -25.54 -7.29
C GLY A 3 5.99 -24.33 -6.36
N SER A 4 7.02 -24.02 -5.54
CA SER A 4 6.93 -22.89 -4.58
C SER A 4 6.96 -21.53 -5.28
N TYR A 5 7.78 -21.37 -6.32
CA TYR A 5 7.79 -20.12 -7.10
C TYR A 5 6.47 -19.92 -7.85
N LEU A 6 5.91 -20.94 -8.48
CA LEU A 6 4.63 -20.84 -9.18
C LEU A 6 3.49 -20.54 -8.20
N GLN A 7 3.43 -21.22 -7.04
CA GLN A 7 2.43 -20.91 -6.01
C GLN A 7 2.57 -19.49 -5.47
N LEU A 8 3.81 -18.98 -5.33
CA LEU A 8 4.06 -17.61 -4.92
C LEU A 8 3.57 -16.61 -5.97
N THR A 9 3.86 -16.87 -7.26
CA THR A 9 3.39 -16.00 -8.36
C THR A 9 1.87 -16.03 -8.49
N ASP A 10 1.18 -17.14 -8.24
CA ASP A 10 -0.28 -17.21 -8.18
C ASP A 10 -0.88 -16.29 -7.08
N LEU A 11 -0.22 -16.20 -5.93
CA LEU A 11 -0.64 -15.27 -4.87
C LEU A 11 -0.37 -13.81 -5.26
N VAL A 12 0.76 -13.54 -5.89
CA VAL A 12 1.11 -12.19 -6.39
C VAL A 12 0.14 -11.77 -7.49
N GLU A 13 -0.26 -12.66 -8.38
CA GLU A 13 -1.26 -12.40 -9.42
C GLU A 13 -2.61 -12.00 -8.81
N LYS A 14 -3.06 -12.69 -7.75
CA LYS A 14 -4.29 -12.28 -7.03
C LYS A 14 -4.17 -10.87 -6.45
N ILE A 15 -3.03 -10.54 -5.85
CA ILE A 15 -2.77 -9.18 -5.35
C ILE A 15 -2.83 -8.18 -6.50
N SER A 16 -2.18 -8.47 -7.63
CA SER A 16 -2.18 -7.61 -8.81
C SER A 16 -3.59 -7.36 -9.37
N HIS A 17 -4.47 -8.37 -9.33
CA HIS A 17 -5.88 -8.19 -9.70
C HIS A 17 -6.62 -7.26 -8.72
N LEU A 18 -6.42 -7.42 -7.41
CA LEU A 18 -7.02 -6.52 -6.42
C LEU A 18 -6.53 -5.08 -6.59
N GLU A 19 -5.24 -4.88 -6.84
CA GLU A 19 -4.63 -3.57 -7.11
C GLU A 19 -5.16 -2.95 -8.41
N SER A 20 -5.36 -3.76 -9.46
CA SER A 20 -5.94 -3.31 -10.73
C SER A 20 -7.38 -2.83 -10.55
N ILE A 21 -8.20 -3.57 -9.80
CA ILE A 21 -9.57 -3.16 -9.46
C ILE A 21 -9.54 -1.84 -8.66
N ALA A 22 -8.68 -1.76 -7.63
CA ALA A 22 -8.52 -0.54 -6.84
C ALA A 22 -8.08 0.64 -7.71
N GLY A 23 -7.20 0.42 -8.69
CA GLY A 23 -6.78 1.45 -9.66
C GLY A 23 -7.94 2.04 -10.46
N ILE A 24 -8.83 1.18 -10.97
CA ILE A 24 -10.04 1.61 -11.70
C ILE A 24 -10.96 2.40 -10.76
N MET A 25 -11.15 1.92 -9.53
CA MET A 25 -11.98 2.59 -8.52
C MET A 25 -11.42 3.94 -8.11
N HIS A 26 -10.09 4.09 -7.99
CA HIS A 26 -9.43 5.37 -7.74
C HIS A 26 -9.60 6.34 -8.91
N TRP A 27 -9.51 5.86 -10.15
CA TRP A 27 -9.76 6.68 -11.33
C TRP A 27 -11.21 7.18 -11.35
N ASP A 28 -12.18 6.29 -11.14
CA ASP A 28 -13.61 6.62 -11.08
C ASP A 28 -13.89 7.67 -10.00
N SER A 29 -13.30 7.51 -8.82
CA SER A 29 -13.44 8.44 -7.69
C SER A 29 -12.98 9.87 -7.99
N ARG A 30 -12.09 10.03 -8.98
CA ARG A 30 -11.57 11.35 -9.39
C ARG A 30 -12.25 11.94 -10.60
N THR A 31 -13.09 11.16 -11.29
CA THR A 31 -13.62 11.57 -12.62
C THR A 31 -15.13 11.49 -12.74
N LYS A 32 -15.75 10.39 -12.35
CA LYS A 32 -17.15 10.10 -12.68
C LYS A 32 -18.05 9.80 -11.47
N ILE A 33 -17.49 9.61 -10.30
CA ILE A 33 -18.27 9.20 -9.13
C ILE A 33 -19.31 10.27 -8.77
N PRO A 34 -20.60 9.89 -8.55
CA PRO A 34 -21.64 10.82 -8.09
C PRO A 34 -21.32 11.37 -6.68
N GLU A 35 -21.80 12.59 -6.41
CA GLU A 35 -21.73 13.16 -5.05
C GLU A 35 -22.45 12.25 -4.05
N GLY A 36 -21.85 12.07 -2.87
CA GLY A 36 -22.37 11.22 -1.78
C GLY A 36 -21.97 9.75 -1.83
N VAL A 37 -21.40 9.24 -2.93
CA VAL A 37 -20.95 7.83 -3.04
C VAL A 37 -19.55 7.62 -2.43
N MET A 38 -18.78 8.67 -2.21
CA MET A 38 -17.39 8.60 -1.71
C MET A 38 -17.22 7.79 -0.41
N PRO A 39 -18.13 7.84 0.60
CA PRO A 39 -17.97 6.98 1.78
C PRO A 39 -17.95 5.49 1.45
N TYR A 40 -18.90 5.02 0.62
CA TYR A 40 -18.96 3.62 0.17
C TYR A 40 -17.72 3.24 -0.63
N ARG A 41 -17.25 4.11 -1.52
CA ARG A 41 -16.04 3.88 -2.31
C ARG A 41 -14.81 3.74 -1.42
N SER A 42 -14.74 4.50 -0.34
CA SER A 42 -13.66 4.40 0.64
C SER A 42 -13.65 3.06 1.36
N GLU A 43 -14.82 2.53 1.72
CA GLU A 43 -14.96 1.21 2.34
C GLU A 43 -14.57 0.09 1.38
N GLU A 44 -15.00 0.16 0.13
CA GLU A 44 -14.64 -0.80 -0.92
C GLU A 44 -13.12 -0.84 -1.16
N LEU A 45 -12.48 0.33 -1.27
CA LEU A 45 -11.03 0.43 -1.44
C LEU A 45 -10.28 -0.09 -0.21
N ALA A 46 -10.77 0.20 1.00
CA ALA A 46 -10.19 -0.31 2.23
C ALA A 46 -10.28 -1.84 2.30
N LEU A 47 -11.40 -2.43 1.85
CA LEU A 47 -11.57 -3.89 1.78
C LEU A 47 -10.56 -4.52 0.80
N LEU A 48 -10.37 -3.97 -0.39
CA LEU A 48 -9.39 -4.47 -1.35
C LEU A 48 -7.97 -4.40 -0.80
N GLN A 49 -7.63 -3.31 -0.11
CA GLN A 49 -6.33 -3.13 0.53
C GLN A 49 -6.12 -4.16 1.67
N ASP A 50 -7.12 -4.40 2.50
CA ASP A 50 -7.07 -5.39 3.58
C ASP A 50 -6.88 -6.81 3.03
N LEU A 51 -7.59 -7.18 1.95
CA LEU A 51 -7.43 -8.48 1.29
C LEU A 51 -6.01 -8.65 0.74
N SER A 52 -5.45 -7.64 0.08
CA SER A 52 -4.07 -7.67 -0.42
C SER A 52 -3.07 -7.80 0.71
N HIS A 53 -3.26 -7.02 1.79
CA HIS A 53 -2.42 -7.08 2.99
C HIS A 53 -2.46 -8.46 3.64
N LYS A 54 -3.64 -9.05 3.83
CA LYS A 54 -3.82 -10.39 4.40
C LYS A 54 -3.12 -11.48 3.59
N ILE A 55 -3.19 -11.40 2.26
CA ILE A 55 -2.47 -12.35 1.39
C ILE A 55 -0.97 -12.22 1.62
N MET A 56 -0.42 -11.01 1.53
CA MET A 56 1.02 -10.76 1.56
C MET A 56 1.63 -10.96 2.95
N SER A 57 0.91 -10.65 4.03
CA SER A 57 1.34 -10.87 5.42
C SER A 57 1.16 -12.31 5.89
N SER A 58 0.44 -13.15 5.13
CA SER A 58 0.15 -14.53 5.55
C SER A 58 1.42 -15.37 5.77
N LYS A 59 1.34 -16.30 6.73
CA LYS A 59 2.39 -17.29 6.99
C LYS A 59 2.73 -18.09 5.73
N ARG A 60 1.69 -18.52 4.98
CA ARG A 60 1.86 -19.26 3.72
C ARG A 60 2.69 -18.49 2.71
N PHE A 61 2.45 -17.18 2.55
CA PHE A 61 3.23 -16.35 1.63
C PHE A 61 4.70 -16.31 2.04
N GLY A 62 4.98 -16.12 3.35
CA GLY A 62 6.33 -16.14 3.89
C GLY A 62 7.04 -17.48 3.67
N GLU A 63 6.40 -18.59 4.00
CA GLU A 63 6.94 -19.93 3.79
C GLU A 63 7.25 -20.22 2.32
N LEU A 64 6.34 -19.82 1.40
CA LEU A 64 6.60 -19.96 -0.03
C LEU A 64 7.80 -19.14 -0.47
N LEU A 65 7.92 -17.89 0.00
CA LEU A 65 9.02 -16.99 -0.33
C LEU A 65 10.39 -17.51 0.13
N GLU A 66 10.44 -18.12 1.31
CA GLU A 66 11.67 -18.73 1.86
C GLU A 66 12.02 -20.06 1.17
N ASN A 67 11.02 -20.84 0.80
CA ASN A 67 11.23 -22.15 0.14
C ASN A 67 11.55 -22.06 -1.36
N VAL A 68 11.61 -20.88 -1.95
CA VAL A 68 12.01 -20.72 -3.36
C VAL A 68 13.50 -20.97 -3.51
N GLN A 69 13.85 -22.04 -4.21
CA GLN A 69 15.25 -22.36 -4.53
C GLN A 69 15.76 -21.49 -5.69
N THR A 70 16.55 -20.48 -5.38
CA THR A 70 17.03 -19.48 -6.34
C THR A 70 18.00 -20.04 -7.38
N ALA A 71 18.66 -21.19 -7.09
CA ALA A 71 19.58 -21.84 -8.02
C ALA A 71 18.92 -22.24 -9.35
N ASN A 72 17.64 -22.59 -9.31
CA ASN A 72 16.87 -23.07 -10.47
C ASN A 72 16.07 -21.96 -11.20
N LEU A 73 16.25 -20.69 -10.79
CA LEU A 73 15.54 -19.56 -11.36
C LEU A 73 16.39 -18.86 -12.42
N GLY A 74 15.73 -18.43 -13.52
CA GLY A 74 16.31 -17.56 -14.52
C GLY A 74 16.58 -16.13 -13.98
N LYS A 75 17.27 -15.33 -14.76
CA LYS A 75 17.63 -13.94 -14.38
C LYS A 75 16.39 -13.08 -14.07
N TRP A 76 15.35 -13.23 -14.86
CA TRP A 76 14.08 -12.51 -14.68
C TRP A 76 13.37 -12.94 -13.41
N GLU A 77 13.24 -14.23 -13.16
CA GLU A 77 12.59 -14.78 -11.98
C GLU A 77 13.28 -14.38 -10.68
N LYS A 78 14.62 -14.36 -10.68
CA LYS A 78 15.43 -13.85 -9.55
C LYS A 78 15.14 -12.36 -9.26
N LYS A 79 15.01 -11.55 -10.30
CA LYS A 79 14.66 -10.13 -10.16
C LYS A 79 13.25 -9.99 -9.60
N ASN A 80 12.29 -10.74 -10.13
CA ASN A 80 10.91 -10.75 -9.68
C ASN A 80 10.81 -11.16 -8.21
N LEU A 81 11.47 -12.24 -7.81
CA LEU A 81 11.53 -12.70 -6.42
C LEU A 81 12.05 -11.61 -5.47
N ARG A 82 13.07 -10.86 -5.89
CA ARG A 82 13.60 -9.73 -5.10
C ARG A 82 12.57 -8.62 -4.93
N LEU A 83 11.81 -8.30 -5.97
CA LEU A 83 10.75 -7.28 -5.91
C LEU A 83 9.59 -7.74 -5.03
N ILE A 84 9.18 -9.01 -5.12
CA ILE A 84 8.17 -9.60 -4.24
C ILE A 84 8.59 -9.51 -2.77
N ARG A 85 9.85 -9.84 -2.47
CA ARG A 85 10.40 -9.73 -1.11
C ARG A 85 10.37 -8.28 -0.62
N LYS A 86 10.88 -7.34 -1.42
CA LYS A 86 10.84 -5.89 -1.08
C LYS A 86 9.39 -5.41 -0.82
N GLY A 87 8.43 -5.84 -1.64
CA GLY A 87 7.01 -5.50 -1.46
C GLY A 87 6.44 -6.04 -0.15
N ARG A 88 6.73 -7.31 0.18
CA ARG A 88 6.31 -7.91 1.45
C ARG A 88 6.92 -7.20 2.66
N ASP A 89 8.22 -6.95 2.63
CA ASP A 89 8.93 -6.29 3.71
C ASP A 89 8.40 -4.86 3.93
N SER A 90 8.07 -4.15 2.85
CA SER A 90 7.43 -2.83 2.92
C SER A 90 6.05 -2.87 3.61
N ILE A 91 5.27 -3.94 3.42
CA ILE A 91 3.97 -4.12 4.08
C ILE A 91 4.17 -4.50 5.55
N LEU A 92 5.09 -5.43 5.86
CA LEU A 92 5.34 -5.89 7.22
C LEU A 92 6.03 -4.83 8.10
N SER A 93 6.67 -3.84 7.48
CA SER A 93 7.37 -2.76 8.19
C SER A 93 6.43 -1.74 8.84
N VAL A 94 5.13 -1.77 8.52
CA VAL A 94 4.15 -0.81 9.03
C VAL A 94 2.96 -1.56 9.62
N ASP A 95 2.59 -1.19 10.84
CA ASP A 95 1.39 -1.74 11.49
C ASP A 95 0.12 -1.43 10.68
N SER A 96 -0.82 -2.38 10.66
CA SER A 96 -2.06 -2.24 9.89
C SER A 96 -2.90 -1.04 10.31
N LYS A 97 -2.93 -0.70 11.61
CA LYS A 97 -3.68 0.47 12.13
C LYS A 97 -3.05 1.77 11.64
N LEU A 98 -1.71 1.87 11.63
CA LEU A 98 -1.00 3.03 11.12
C LEU A 98 -1.21 3.17 9.60
N SER A 99 -1.16 2.08 8.84
CA SER A 99 -1.45 2.06 7.41
C SER A 99 -2.89 2.51 7.10
N GLU A 100 -3.87 2.04 7.87
CA GLU A 100 -5.26 2.47 7.76
C GLU A 100 -5.44 3.95 8.10
N ALA A 101 -4.83 4.43 9.19
CA ALA A 101 -4.88 5.84 9.59
C ALA A 101 -4.27 6.75 8.52
N LEU A 102 -3.11 6.36 7.95
CA LEU A 102 -2.45 7.08 6.87
C LEU A 102 -3.34 7.15 5.62
N THR A 103 -3.98 6.05 5.24
CA THR A 103 -4.89 6.00 4.09
C THR A 103 -6.08 6.94 4.29
N LYS A 104 -6.74 6.88 5.44
CA LYS A 104 -7.87 7.77 5.79
C LYS A 104 -7.46 9.25 5.78
N ALA A 105 -6.34 9.57 6.42
CA ALA A 105 -5.83 10.95 6.46
C ALA A 105 -5.44 11.48 5.07
N SER A 106 -4.90 10.62 4.20
CA SER A 106 -4.57 10.98 2.82
C SER A 106 -5.82 11.32 2.00
N MET A 107 -6.88 10.52 2.12
CA MET A 107 -8.16 10.74 1.43
C MET A 107 -8.84 12.02 1.93
N GLU A 108 -8.90 12.21 3.26
CA GLU A 108 -9.44 13.42 3.88
C GLU A 108 -8.68 14.66 3.43
N CYS A 109 -7.35 14.63 3.52
CA CYS A 109 -6.51 15.74 3.10
C CYS A 109 -6.71 16.07 1.61
N GLY A 110 -6.86 15.05 0.75
CA GLY A 110 -7.17 15.21 -0.67
C GLY A 110 -8.49 15.92 -0.92
N THR A 111 -9.55 15.56 -0.18
CA THR A 111 -10.87 16.19 -0.26
C THR A 111 -10.81 17.65 0.19
N VAL A 112 -10.20 17.91 1.35
CA VAL A 112 -10.04 19.28 1.89
C VAL A 112 -9.18 20.14 0.96
N TRP A 113 -8.17 19.55 0.29
CA TRP A 113 -7.32 20.26 -0.66
C TRP A 113 -8.10 20.80 -1.88
N VAL A 114 -9.05 20.03 -2.42
CA VAL A 114 -9.91 20.50 -3.52
C VAL A 114 -10.68 21.75 -3.12
N GLU A 115 -11.28 21.76 -1.92
CA GLU A 115 -12.00 22.92 -1.37
C GLU A 115 -11.06 24.09 -1.07
N ALA A 116 -9.90 23.82 -0.49
CA ALA A 116 -8.89 24.84 -0.18
C ALA A 116 -8.39 25.56 -1.45
N ARG A 117 -8.23 24.81 -2.56
CA ARG A 117 -7.89 25.40 -3.87
C ARG A 117 -8.97 26.32 -4.40
N LYS A 118 -10.26 25.90 -4.37
CA LYS A 118 -11.39 26.73 -4.77
C LYS A 118 -11.40 28.04 -3.96
N ARG A 119 -11.16 27.95 -2.66
CA ARG A 119 -11.14 29.11 -1.73
C ARG A 119 -9.82 29.89 -1.76
N LYS A 120 -8.80 29.43 -2.48
CA LYS A 120 -7.43 30.00 -2.48
C LYS A 120 -6.87 30.18 -1.06
N SER A 121 -7.15 29.22 -0.17
CA SER A 121 -6.84 29.32 1.27
C SER A 121 -6.02 28.13 1.75
N PHE A 122 -4.70 28.31 1.89
CA PHE A 122 -3.83 27.30 2.52
C PHE A 122 -4.18 27.05 3.99
N LYS A 123 -4.68 28.08 4.70
CA LYS A 123 -5.11 27.95 6.09
C LYS A 123 -6.22 26.89 6.25
N HIS A 124 -7.04 26.69 5.21
CA HIS A 124 -8.14 25.71 5.26
C HIS A 124 -7.63 24.26 5.25
N ILE A 125 -6.58 23.95 4.50
CA ILE A 125 -6.02 22.57 4.45
C ILE A 125 -5.05 22.30 5.62
N LEU A 126 -4.49 23.32 6.25
CA LEU A 126 -3.37 23.17 7.18
C LEU A 126 -3.60 22.14 8.31
N PRO A 127 -4.79 21.99 8.92
CA PRO A 127 -5.02 20.98 9.96
C PRO A 127 -4.89 19.55 9.43
N SER A 128 -5.60 19.21 8.32
CA SER A 128 -5.55 17.88 7.72
C SER A 128 -4.17 17.55 7.14
N PHE A 129 -3.48 18.56 6.58
CA PHE A 129 -2.11 18.41 6.08
C PHE A 129 -1.12 18.12 7.23
N LYS A 130 -1.23 18.79 8.37
CA LYS A 130 -0.40 18.50 9.55
C LYS A 130 -0.62 17.08 10.07
N ASN A 131 -1.86 16.64 10.15
CA ASN A 131 -2.19 15.27 10.54
C ASN A 131 -1.55 14.25 9.58
N LEU A 132 -1.72 14.45 8.27
CA LEU A 132 -1.11 13.59 7.26
C LEU A 132 0.42 13.53 7.39
N VAL A 133 1.09 14.67 7.55
CA VAL A 133 2.55 14.73 7.73
C VAL A 133 3.00 14.02 9.01
N SER A 134 2.24 14.10 10.11
CA SER A 134 2.54 13.34 11.32
C SER A 134 2.52 11.83 11.05
N LEU A 135 1.46 11.33 10.42
CA LEU A 135 1.34 9.90 10.10
C LEU A 135 2.39 9.40 9.10
N VAL A 136 2.81 10.27 8.16
CA VAL A 136 3.94 9.95 7.26
C VAL A 136 5.25 9.81 8.05
N LYS A 137 5.49 10.67 9.04
CA LYS A 137 6.67 10.56 9.92
C LYS A 137 6.62 9.27 10.75
N ASP A 138 5.48 8.96 11.36
CA ASP A 138 5.31 7.72 12.12
C ASP A 138 5.54 6.48 11.23
N THR A 139 5.10 6.53 9.97
CA THR A 139 5.36 5.49 8.98
C THR A 139 6.85 5.39 8.61
N ALA A 140 7.53 6.53 8.47
CA ALA A 140 8.96 6.58 8.20
C ALA A 140 9.76 5.99 9.35
N ASP A 141 9.40 6.30 10.58
CA ASP A 141 10.05 5.78 11.79
C ASP A 141 9.83 4.26 11.92
N ALA A 142 8.61 3.77 11.68
CA ALA A 142 8.32 2.34 11.67
C ALA A 142 9.17 1.58 10.64
N ARG A 143 9.26 2.10 9.41
CA ARG A 143 10.10 1.55 8.34
C ARG A 143 11.58 1.62 8.67
N ALA A 144 12.06 2.75 9.18
CA ALA A 144 13.45 2.95 9.58
C ALA A 144 13.88 1.90 10.62
N ASN A 145 13.03 1.66 11.62
CA ASN A 145 13.25 0.63 12.63
C ASN A 145 13.30 -0.79 12.02
N TYR A 146 12.36 -1.10 11.11
CA TYR A 146 12.29 -2.42 10.46
C TYR A 146 13.50 -2.69 9.57
N PHE A 147 13.93 -1.69 8.78
CA PHE A 147 15.05 -1.82 7.83
C PHE A 147 16.41 -1.44 8.41
N HIS A 148 16.49 -1.03 9.68
CA HIS A 148 17.70 -0.56 10.34
C HIS A 148 18.41 0.56 9.55
N THR A 149 17.66 1.57 9.12
CA THR A 149 18.13 2.72 8.35
C THR A 149 17.61 4.04 8.94
N ASP A 150 17.96 5.18 8.35
CA ASP A 150 17.36 6.46 8.73
C ASP A 150 15.97 6.65 8.11
N THR A 151 15.18 7.56 8.70
CA THR A 151 13.78 7.81 8.34
C THR A 151 13.61 8.32 6.90
N TYR A 152 14.57 9.07 6.37
CA TYR A 152 14.50 9.56 4.99
C TYR A 152 14.74 8.42 3.99
N THR A 153 15.80 7.64 4.20
CA THR A 153 16.13 6.48 3.36
C THR A 153 15.02 5.43 3.38
N ALA A 154 14.34 5.27 4.51
CA ALA A 154 13.24 4.32 4.67
C ALA A 154 11.99 4.66 3.82
N LEU A 155 11.86 5.88 3.33
CA LEU A 155 10.77 6.32 2.43
C LEU A 155 11.10 6.18 0.95
N LEU A 156 12.37 5.91 0.58
CA LEU A 156 12.84 5.70 -0.79
C LEU A 156 12.76 4.22 -1.20
#